data_5ef7114e357c4abc4d4932c1504a305e
#
_entry.id   5ef7114e357c4abc4d4932c1504a305e
#
_cell.length_a   1.000
_cell.length_b   1.000
_cell.length_c   1.000
_cell.angle_alpha   90.00
_cell.angle_beta   90.00
_cell.angle_gamma   90.00
#
_symmetry.space_group_name_H-M   'P 1'
#
loop_
_entity.id
_entity.type
_entity.pdbx_description
1 polymer ?
#
loop_
_entity_poly.entity_id
_entity_poly.type
_entity_poly.pdbx_seq_one_letter_code
_entity_poly.pdbx_strand_id
1 'polypeptide(L)'
;MCGIFGAIGKNIDYGAVRTLALANSERGNEAIGFFGSDGKIWKRAQSPIDALTGSKLNKYLAGAEANGLWHIAGHTRHGTRGSNTRDNAHPFRYGEYVGAHNGIVDAPVLYDVDSMYLIDALCKAGGDYQKALGDVSGYWGLVWADSNAMFLQAHNNTLALCEAGDAYYFSSDWKHLRAALGNVNYHAFTEGETMRLTLDEAGKVKVEQLAALTNDAGYMSWDYRTQGGSYTGTGYTRRVYTGGTTSTTQTTDERGDAFEVWDPDSEYAAIMGLKEKDAWNDVPDYDERWKEAYAEYLAEMNN
;
A
#
# COMPACT_ATOMS: atom_id res chain seq x y z
N MET A 1 -2.31 -6.96 -6.66
CA MET A 1 -1.36 -6.11 -5.86
C MET A 1 -1.91 -5.94 -4.46
N CYS A 2 -1.07 -5.74 -3.46
CA CYS A 2 -1.50 -5.44 -2.09
C CYS A 2 -1.83 -3.96 -1.90
N GLY A 3 -2.53 -3.61 -0.80
CA GLY A 3 -2.75 -2.23 -0.38
C GLY A 3 -2.26 -2.00 1.04
N ILE A 4 -1.52 -0.91 1.27
CA ILE A 4 -1.23 -0.40 2.61
C ILE A 4 -1.93 0.94 2.80
N PHE A 5 -2.41 1.18 4.00
CA PHE A 5 -3.15 2.40 4.35
C PHE A 5 -3.12 2.62 5.86
N GLY A 6 -3.49 3.81 6.31
CA GLY A 6 -3.60 4.09 7.72
C GLY A 6 -3.68 5.57 8.05
N ALA A 7 -3.55 5.85 9.34
CA ALA A 7 -3.60 7.21 9.88
C ALA A 7 -2.67 7.37 11.09
N ILE A 8 -2.24 8.61 11.32
CA ILE A 8 -1.49 9.03 12.49
C ILE A 8 -1.98 10.41 12.94
N GLY A 9 -2.22 10.58 14.22
CA GLY A 9 -2.69 11.81 14.85
C GLY A 9 -3.40 11.56 16.16
N LYS A 10 -3.75 12.63 16.87
CA LYS A 10 -4.48 12.52 18.13
C LYS A 10 -5.97 12.23 17.91
N ASN A 11 -6.53 12.78 16.83
CA ASN A 11 -7.96 12.69 16.50
C ASN A 11 -8.13 11.98 15.13
N ILE A 12 -7.84 10.69 15.11
CA ILE A 12 -8.01 9.87 13.90
C ILE A 12 -9.50 9.67 13.63
N ASP A 13 -9.94 9.96 12.40
CA ASP A 13 -11.26 9.55 11.92
C ASP A 13 -11.24 8.05 11.53
N TYR A 14 -11.83 7.22 12.38
CA TYR A 14 -11.93 5.78 12.13
C TYR A 14 -12.93 5.42 11.02
N GLY A 15 -13.86 6.31 10.70
CA GLY A 15 -14.70 6.21 9.50
C GLY A 15 -13.86 6.28 8.22
N ALA A 16 -12.95 7.27 8.16
CA ALA A 16 -11.99 7.38 7.06
C ALA A 16 -11.05 6.16 6.99
N VAL A 17 -10.56 5.63 8.13
CA VAL A 17 -9.74 4.41 8.15
C VAL A 17 -10.49 3.21 7.59
N ARG A 18 -11.79 3.06 7.91
CA ARG A 18 -12.66 2.00 7.36
C ARG A 18 -12.85 2.15 5.85
N THR A 19 -13.08 3.37 5.39
CA THR A 19 -13.21 3.68 3.96
C THR A 19 -11.91 3.39 3.22
N LEU A 20 -10.75 3.72 3.79
CA LEU A 20 -9.44 3.35 3.23
C LEU A 20 -9.27 1.84 3.14
N ALA A 21 -9.69 1.07 4.16
CA ALA A 21 -9.65 -0.38 4.14
C ALA A 21 -10.52 -0.96 3.04
N LEU A 22 -11.72 -0.42 2.86
CA LEU A 22 -12.65 -0.82 1.83
C LEU A 22 -12.10 -0.48 0.43
N ALA A 23 -11.62 0.74 0.21
CA ALA A 23 -11.02 1.16 -1.06
C ALA A 23 -9.80 0.30 -1.44
N ASN A 24 -8.92 -0.01 -0.47
CA ASN A 24 -7.77 -0.88 -0.73
C ASN A 24 -8.15 -2.36 -0.96
N SER A 25 -9.43 -2.76 -0.79
CA SER A 25 -9.88 -4.12 -1.11
C SER A 25 -9.79 -4.45 -2.61
N GLU A 26 -9.82 -3.45 -3.49
CA GLU A 26 -9.61 -3.62 -4.93
C GLU A 26 -8.18 -4.08 -5.25
N ARG A 27 -7.21 -3.71 -4.39
CA ARG A 27 -5.81 -4.11 -4.53
C ARG A 27 -5.52 -5.48 -3.93
N GLY A 28 -6.29 -5.90 -2.92
CA GLY A 28 -6.13 -7.19 -2.28
C GLY A 28 -7.36 -7.62 -1.52
N ASN A 29 -7.90 -8.79 -1.88
CA ASN A 29 -9.17 -9.30 -1.34
C ASN A 29 -9.04 -10.64 -0.62
N GLU A 30 -7.82 -11.14 -0.38
CA GLU A 30 -7.61 -12.48 0.22
C GLU A 30 -7.44 -12.43 1.74
N ALA A 31 -6.82 -11.37 2.24
CA ALA A 31 -6.61 -11.18 3.68
C ALA A 31 -6.55 -9.69 4.03
N ILE A 32 -6.84 -9.39 5.29
CA ILE A 32 -6.76 -8.05 5.84
C ILE A 32 -6.17 -8.09 7.25
N GLY A 33 -5.44 -7.05 7.61
CA GLY A 33 -4.99 -6.87 8.99
C GLY A 33 -4.60 -5.45 9.32
N PHE A 34 -4.48 -5.22 10.62
CA PHE A 34 -4.20 -3.92 11.22
C PHE A 34 -3.20 -4.04 12.36
N PHE A 35 -2.47 -2.96 12.62
CA PHE A 35 -1.71 -2.73 13.83
C PHE A 35 -1.85 -1.29 14.30
N GLY A 36 -1.67 -1.06 15.58
CA GLY A 36 -1.79 0.27 16.16
C GLY A 36 -0.73 0.55 17.22
N SER A 37 -0.73 1.78 17.74
CA SER A 37 0.22 2.28 18.73
C SER A 37 0.14 1.58 20.10
N ASP A 38 -0.91 0.80 20.37
CA ASP A 38 -1.01 -0.07 21.54
C ASP A 38 -0.28 -1.42 21.35
N GLY A 39 0.39 -1.58 20.24
CA GLY A 39 1.12 -2.79 19.89
C GLY A 39 0.24 -3.98 19.51
N LYS A 40 -1.08 -3.85 19.48
CA LYS A 40 -1.95 -4.98 19.10
C LYS A 40 -1.97 -5.17 17.60
N ILE A 41 -2.02 -6.45 17.18
CA ILE A 41 -2.20 -6.88 15.81
C ILE A 41 -3.52 -7.61 15.69
N TRP A 42 -4.35 -7.17 14.74
CA TRP A 42 -5.52 -7.88 14.30
C TRP A 42 -5.34 -8.30 12.83
N LYS A 43 -5.50 -9.57 12.49
CA LYS A 43 -5.38 -10.05 11.10
C LYS A 43 -6.19 -11.31 10.83
N ARG A 44 -6.67 -11.47 9.59
CA ARG A 44 -7.45 -12.61 9.10
C ARG A 44 -7.14 -12.89 7.63
N ALA A 45 -7.14 -14.19 7.27
CA ALA A 45 -7.22 -14.67 5.90
C ALA A 45 -8.70 -14.66 5.47
N GLN A 46 -9.20 -13.47 5.18
CA GLN A 46 -10.60 -13.18 4.86
C GLN A 46 -10.64 -11.91 4.02
N SER A 47 -11.62 -11.81 3.12
CA SER A 47 -11.75 -10.59 2.32
C SER A 47 -11.93 -9.35 3.21
N PRO A 48 -11.40 -8.18 2.81
CA PRO A 48 -11.61 -6.94 3.55
C PRO A 48 -13.09 -6.60 3.75
N ILE A 49 -13.91 -6.81 2.73
CA ILE A 49 -15.36 -6.55 2.77
C ILE A 49 -16.03 -7.39 3.86
N ASP A 50 -15.80 -8.72 3.86
CA ASP A 50 -16.36 -9.61 4.87
C ASP A 50 -15.83 -9.30 6.28
N ALA A 51 -14.59 -8.85 6.38
CA ALA A 51 -14.00 -8.46 7.66
C ALA A 51 -14.64 -7.19 8.21
N LEU A 52 -14.88 -6.18 7.34
CA LEU A 52 -15.47 -4.89 7.71
C LEU A 52 -16.96 -5.02 8.12
N THR A 53 -17.69 -5.96 7.52
CA THR A 53 -19.07 -6.30 7.93
C THR A 53 -19.09 -7.17 9.19
N GLY A 54 -17.95 -7.78 9.55
CA GLY A 54 -17.83 -8.69 10.68
C GLY A 54 -17.64 -7.97 12.03
N SER A 55 -18.30 -8.47 13.09
CA SER A 55 -18.24 -7.89 14.44
C SER A 55 -16.82 -7.85 15.05
N LYS A 56 -15.92 -8.76 14.66
CA LYS A 56 -14.57 -8.86 15.25
C LYS A 56 -13.66 -7.69 14.88
N LEU A 57 -13.66 -7.27 13.59
CA LEU A 57 -12.90 -6.10 13.16
C LEU A 57 -13.53 -4.83 13.71
N ASN A 58 -14.85 -4.73 13.68
CA ASN A 58 -15.56 -3.59 14.23
C ASN A 58 -15.26 -3.40 15.72
N LYS A 59 -15.22 -4.48 16.50
CA LYS A 59 -14.82 -4.43 17.92
C LYS A 59 -13.35 -3.99 18.10
N TYR A 60 -12.44 -4.45 17.21
CA TYR A 60 -11.04 -4.02 17.26
C TYR A 60 -10.91 -2.52 16.96
N LEU A 61 -11.55 -2.03 15.88
CA LEU A 61 -11.49 -0.60 15.51
C LEU A 61 -12.15 0.31 16.54
N ALA A 62 -13.32 -0.08 17.08
CA ALA A 62 -13.97 0.66 18.18
C ALA A 62 -13.11 0.68 19.46
N GLY A 63 -12.42 -0.42 19.75
CA GLY A 63 -11.47 -0.47 20.87
C GLY A 63 -10.23 0.42 20.62
N ALA A 64 -9.75 0.48 19.40
CA ALA A 64 -8.65 1.35 19.02
C ALA A 64 -9.02 2.84 19.17
N GLU A 65 -10.21 3.21 18.72
CA GLU A 65 -10.78 4.55 18.87
C GLU A 65 -10.97 4.92 20.33
N ALA A 66 -11.61 4.06 21.12
CA ALA A 66 -11.86 4.29 22.56
C ALA A 66 -10.57 4.42 23.37
N ASN A 67 -9.49 3.73 22.97
CA ASN A 67 -8.18 3.82 23.62
C ASN A 67 -7.32 4.99 23.10
N GLY A 68 -7.80 5.77 22.14
CA GLY A 68 -7.10 6.94 21.61
C GLY A 68 -5.76 6.58 20.99
N LEU A 69 -5.73 5.55 20.12
CA LEU A 69 -4.49 5.21 19.42
C LEU A 69 -4.03 6.39 18.60
N TRP A 70 -2.74 6.72 18.70
CA TRP A 70 -2.16 7.84 17.95
C TRP A 70 -1.70 7.44 16.54
N HIS A 71 -1.63 6.16 16.24
CA HIS A 71 -1.53 5.65 14.88
C HIS A 71 -2.25 4.31 14.72
N ILE A 72 -2.71 4.07 13.51
CA ILE A 72 -3.24 2.79 13.04
C ILE A 72 -2.83 2.58 11.59
N ALA A 73 -2.35 1.41 11.25
CA ALA A 73 -2.04 1.02 9.87
C ALA A 73 -2.71 -0.30 9.51
N GLY A 74 -3.13 -0.42 8.27
CA GLY A 74 -3.78 -1.58 7.73
C GLY A 74 -3.15 -2.05 6.43
N HIS A 75 -3.46 -3.30 6.09
CA HIS A 75 -3.01 -3.95 4.86
C HIS A 75 -4.11 -4.85 4.31
N THR A 76 -4.31 -4.79 2.99
CA THR A 76 -5.12 -5.73 2.22
C THR A 76 -4.21 -6.56 1.31
N ARG A 77 -4.35 -7.89 1.39
CA ARG A 77 -3.42 -8.84 0.75
C ARG A 77 -3.96 -9.37 -0.56
N HIS A 78 -3.12 -9.33 -1.57
CA HIS A 78 -3.16 -10.22 -2.74
C HIS A 78 -1.90 -11.07 -2.72
N GLY A 79 -2.05 -12.39 -2.49
CA GLY A 79 -0.92 -13.27 -2.25
C GLY A 79 -0.12 -13.52 -3.53
N THR A 80 1.12 -13.04 -3.55
CA THR A 80 2.13 -13.37 -4.58
C THR A 80 3.07 -14.48 -4.09
N ARG A 81 3.27 -14.59 -2.78
CA ARG A 81 4.11 -15.61 -2.13
C ARG A 81 3.45 -16.07 -0.83
N GLY A 82 3.55 -17.38 -0.54
CA GLY A 82 2.94 -17.99 0.63
C GLY A 82 1.44 -18.24 0.48
N SER A 83 0.92 -19.22 1.22
CA SER A 83 -0.50 -19.59 1.22
C SER A 83 -1.37 -18.50 1.87
N ASN A 84 -2.66 -18.48 1.53
CA ASN A 84 -3.62 -17.58 2.17
C ASN A 84 -4.02 -18.12 3.55
N THR A 85 -3.20 -17.82 4.55
CA THR A 85 -3.43 -18.16 5.95
C THR A 85 -3.37 -16.90 6.81
N ARG A 86 -3.90 -16.99 8.04
CA ARG A 86 -3.79 -15.90 9.01
C ARG A 86 -2.33 -15.56 9.30
N ASP A 87 -1.44 -16.53 9.35
CA ASP A 87 -0.03 -16.30 9.71
C ASP A 87 0.71 -15.57 8.59
N ASN A 88 0.33 -15.82 7.33
CA ASN A 88 0.85 -15.14 6.15
C ASN A 88 0.13 -13.81 5.82
N ALA A 89 -0.94 -13.46 6.55
CA ALA A 89 -1.55 -12.13 6.46
C ALA A 89 -0.67 -11.09 7.18
N HIS A 90 -0.59 -9.89 6.61
CA HIS A 90 0.05 -8.74 7.28
C HIS A 90 -0.81 -8.22 8.44
N PRO A 91 -0.23 -7.48 9.38
CA PRO A 91 1.17 -7.12 9.50
C PRO A 91 2.03 -8.22 10.13
N PHE A 92 3.36 -8.02 10.07
CA PHE A 92 4.33 -8.86 10.75
C PHE A 92 5.04 -8.09 11.86
N ARG A 93 5.50 -8.84 12.89
CA ARG A 93 6.25 -8.29 14.02
C ARG A 93 7.55 -9.04 14.21
N TYR A 94 8.64 -8.30 14.36
CA TYR A 94 9.94 -8.77 14.79
C TYR A 94 10.51 -7.81 15.85
N GLY A 95 10.75 -8.30 17.05
CA GLY A 95 11.13 -7.47 18.18
C GLY A 95 10.10 -6.36 18.44
N GLU A 96 10.57 -5.13 18.49
CA GLU A 96 9.74 -3.94 18.69
C GLU A 96 9.11 -3.41 17.39
N TYR A 97 9.58 -3.86 16.22
CA TYR A 97 9.10 -3.38 14.92
C TYR A 97 7.89 -4.17 14.45
N VAL A 98 6.88 -3.45 13.97
CA VAL A 98 5.70 -4.02 13.33
C VAL A 98 5.47 -3.30 12.01
N GLY A 99 5.10 -4.04 10.95
CA GLY A 99 4.89 -3.38 9.66
C GLY A 99 4.22 -4.26 8.61
N ALA A 100 3.94 -3.61 7.49
CA ALA A 100 3.33 -4.19 6.31
C ALA A 100 3.91 -3.56 5.05
N HIS A 101 3.97 -4.34 3.97
CA HIS A 101 4.45 -3.84 2.70
C HIS A 101 3.52 -4.21 1.55
N ASN A 102 3.50 -3.36 0.55
CA ASN A 102 2.92 -3.58 -0.76
C ASN A 102 4.07 -3.60 -1.78
N GLY A 103 4.28 -4.71 -2.45
CA GLY A 103 5.39 -4.88 -3.39
C GLY A 103 5.85 -6.33 -3.51
N ILE A 104 7.03 -6.51 -4.08
CA ILE A 104 7.72 -7.80 -4.16
C ILE A 104 9.20 -7.56 -3.89
N VAL A 105 9.78 -8.35 -3.00
CA VAL A 105 11.21 -8.33 -2.75
C VAL A 105 11.81 -9.73 -2.82
N ASP A 106 13.10 -9.80 -3.18
CA ASP A 106 13.85 -11.04 -3.15
C ASP A 106 14.20 -11.40 -1.70
N ALA A 107 13.34 -12.21 -1.10
CA ALA A 107 13.52 -12.64 0.26
C ALA A 107 14.08 -14.07 0.32
N PRO A 108 14.99 -14.38 1.27
CA PRO A 108 15.48 -15.72 1.50
C PRO A 108 14.35 -16.75 1.65
N VAL A 109 14.60 -18.00 1.23
CA VAL A 109 13.60 -19.09 1.21
C VAL A 109 13.05 -19.41 2.61
N LEU A 110 13.80 -19.07 3.66
CA LEU A 110 13.38 -19.29 5.05
C LEU A 110 12.13 -18.48 5.47
N TYR A 111 11.77 -17.44 4.70
CA TYR A 111 10.57 -16.65 4.96
C TYR A 111 9.43 -17.08 4.04
N ASP A 112 8.29 -17.45 4.62
CA ASP A 112 7.07 -17.80 3.87
C ASP A 112 6.53 -16.65 3.04
N VAL A 113 6.66 -15.42 3.57
CA VAL A 113 6.26 -14.16 2.93
C VAL A 113 7.45 -13.21 2.93
N ASP A 114 7.68 -12.55 1.82
CA ASP A 114 8.78 -11.60 1.64
C ASP A 114 8.74 -10.41 2.60
N SER A 115 7.54 -9.98 2.98
CA SER A 115 7.35 -8.93 4.00
C SER A 115 7.92 -9.27 5.37
N MET A 116 7.95 -10.56 5.73
CA MET A 116 8.57 -11.01 6.99
C MET A 116 10.06 -10.66 6.99
N TYR A 117 10.72 -10.85 5.85
CA TYR A 117 12.13 -10.51 5.69
C TYR A 117 12.39 -9.03 5.90
N LEU A 118 11.57 -8.13 5.32
CA LEU A 118 11.74 -6.68 5.47
C LEU A 118 11.68 -6.25 6.95
N ILE A 119 10.68 -6.73 7.69
CA ILE A 119 10.50 -6.33 9.10
C ILE A 119 11.58 -6.96 10.00
N ASP A 120 12.00 -8.20 9.71
CA ASP A 120 13.11 -8.84 10.42
C ASP A 120 14.45 -8.14 10.15
N ALA A 121 14.70 -7.70 8.91
CA ALA A 121 15.87 -6.92 8.54
C ALA A 121 15.92 -5.57 9.30
N LEU A 122 14.79 -4.86 9.38
CA LEU A 122 14.67 -3.64 10.19
C LEU A 122 14.99 -3.92 11.67
N CYS A 123 14.46 -5.00 12.23
CA CYS A 123 14.74 -5.40 13.61
C CYS A 123 16.22 -5.69 13.83
N LYS A 124 16.84 -6.47 12.95
CA LYS A 124 18.28 -6.82 13.02
C LYS A 124 19.21 -5.62 12.87
N ALA A 125 18.76 -4.61 12.11
CA ALA A 125 19.49 -3.35 11.95
C ALA A 125 19.22 -2.31 13.06
N GLY A 126 18.37 -2.63 14.05
CA GLY A 126 18.00 -1.70 15.12
C GLY A 126 17.23 -0.49 14.61
N GLY A 127 16.44 -0.64 13.55
CA GLY A 127 15.65 0.41 12.91
C GLY A 127 16.39 1.26 11.88
N ASP A 128 17.67 1.02 11.68
CA ASP A 128 18.45 1.67 10.61
C ASP A 128 17.98 1.11 9.25
N TYR A 129 17.06 1.84 8.59
CA TYR A 129 16.46 1.42 7.33
C TYR A 129 17.46 1.44 6.16
N GLN A 130 18.49 2.30 6.18
CA GLN A 130 19.54 2.31 5.16
C GLN A 130 20.31 0.98 5.18
N LYS A 131 20.70 0.54 6.37
CA LYS A 131 21.38 -0.75 6.57
C LYS A 131 20.45 -1.94 6.32
N ALA A 132 19.16 -1.82 6.69
CA ALA A 132 18.21 -2.92 6.56
C ALA A 132 17.80 -3.18 5.11
N LEU A 133 17.62 -2.12 4.32
CA LEU A 133 16.95 -2.17 3.02
C LEU A 133 17.88 -1.80 1.84
N GLY A 134 19.08 -1.29 2.10
CA GLY A 134 20.01 -0.81 1.08
C GLY A 134 20.44 -1.89 0.08
N ASP A 135 20.50 -3.15 0.50
CA ASP A 135 20.90 -4.30 -0.33
C ASP A 135 19.70 -5.19 -0.70
N VAL A 136 18.46 -4.77 -0.41
CA VAL A 136 17.26 -5.55 -0.73
C VAL A 136 16.86 -5.30 -2.17
N SER A 137 16.82 -6.36 -2.97
CA SER A 137 16.36 -6.30 -4.36
C SER A 137 14.83 -6.36 -4.43
N GLY A 138 14.20 -5.47 -5.24
CA GLY A 138 12.76 -5.47 -5.42
C GLY A 138 12.15 -4.07 -5.49
N TYR A 139 10.86 -3.99 -5.16
CA TYR A 139 10.10 -2.74 -5.08
C TYR A 139 9.07 -2.82 -3.97
N TRP A 140 8.83 -1.72 -3.26
CA TRP A 140 7.88 -1.68 -2.13
C TRP A 140 7.34 -0.29 -1.81
N GLY A 141 6.09 -0.27 -1.35
CA GLY A 141 5.59 0.72 -0.41
C GLY A 141 5.57 0.07 0.96
N LEU A 142 6.21 0.65 1.94
CA LEU A 142 6.42 0.07 3.27
C LEU A 142 5.89 1.01 4.35
N VAL A 143 5.15 0.44 5.30
CA VAL A 143 4.83 1.08 6.58
C VAL A 143 5.37 0.22 7.71
N TRP A 144 6.10 0.85 8.64
CA TRP A 144 6.48 0.19 9.88
C TRP A 144 6.42 1.17 11.05
N ALA A 145 6.36 0.63 12.24
CA ALA A 145 6.37 1.42 13.47
C ALA A 145 7.16 0.70 14.56
N ASP A 146 7.72 1.50 15.45
CA ASP A 146 8.18 1.12 16.77
C ASP A 146 7.27 1.75 17.85
N SER A 147 7.72 1.78 19.11
CA SER A 147 6.95 2.40 20.21
C SER A 147 6.83 3.93 20.09
N ASN A 148 7.68 4.59 19.31
CA ASN A 148 7.85 6.04 19.31
C ASN A 148 7.50 6.73 18.00
N ALA A 149 7.54 5.98 16.89
CA ALA A 149 7.36 6.54 15.56
C ALA A 149 6.69 5.56 14.60
N MET A 150 6.03 6.11 13.60
CA MET A 150 5.63 5.41 12.40
C MET A 150 6.51 5.91 11.24
N PHE A 151 6.86 5.00 10.36
CA PHE A 151 7.67 5.29 9.18
C PHE A 151 6.93 4.87 7.92
N LEU A 152 7.07 5.68 6.89
CA LEU A 152 6.55 5.42 5.55
C LEU A 152 7.69 5.51 4.55
N GLN A 153 7.78 4.56 3.63
CA GLN A 153 8.80 4.55 2.59
C GLN A 153 8.25 4.03 1.27
N ALA A 154 8.68 4.63 0.17
CA ALA A 154 8.43 4.15 -1.17
C ALA A 154 9.75 3.88 -1.90
N HIS A 155 9.88 2.70 -2.51
CA HIS A 155 10.96 2.32 -3.39
C HIS A 155 10.40 1.64 -4.63
N ASN A 156 10.51 2.29 -5.80
CA ASN A 156 9.93 1.85 -7.06
C ASN A 156 8.43 1.45 -6.97
N ASN A 157 7.68 2.09 -6.06
CA ASN A 157 6.27 1.82 -5.84
C ASN A 157 5.52 3.08 -5.39
N THR A 158 4.19 3.03 -5.40
CA THR A 158 3.34 4.16 -5.05
C THR A 158 2.99 4.19 -3.56
N LEU A 159 3.05 5.39 -3.01
CA LEU A 159 2.54 5.71 -1.67
C LEU A 159 2.17 7.20 -1.66
N ALA A 160 1.10 7.53 -0.98
CA ALA A 160 0.64 8.91 -0.83
C ALA A 160 0.28 9.20 0.63
N LEU A 161 0.53 10.44 1.05
CA LEU A 161 0.25 10.96 2.39
C LEU A 161 -0.54 12.28 2.25
N CYS A 162 -1.56 12.47 3.07
CA CYS A 162 -2.28 13.75 3.15
C CYS A 162 -2.57 14.14 4.59
N GLU A 163 -2.69 15.43 4.83
CA GLU A 163 -3.18 16.00 6.08
C GLU A 163 -4.69 16.26 5.96
N ALA A 164 -5.45 15.80 6.96
CA ALA A 164 -6.87 16.10 7.07
C ALA A 164 -7.26 16.26 8.55
N GLY A 165 -7.75 17.43 8.92
CA GLY A 165 -7.96 17.78 10.33
C GLY A 165 -6.66 17.80 11.12
N ASP A 166 -6.66 17.08 12.26
CA ASP A 166 -5.50 16.98 13.16
C ASP A 166 -4.68 15.68 12.92
N ALA A 167 -4.92 15.00 11.80
CA ALA A 167 -4.29 13.72 11.50
C ALA A 167 -3.74 13.69 10.07
N TYR A 168 -2.79 12.79 9.86
CA TYR A 168 -2.29 12.42 8.54
C TYR A 168 -2.82 11.05 8.16
N TYR A 169 -3.15 10.87 6.89
CA TYR A 169 -3.63 9.63 6.32
C TYR A 169 -2.76 9.22 5.15
N PHE A 170 -2.51 7.93 4.99
CA PHE A 170 -1.70 7.42 3.89
C PHE A 170 -2.38 6.22 3.21
N SER A 171 -2.06 6.04 1.94
CA SER A 171 -2.51 4.89 1.15
C SER A 171 -1.55 4.59 0.01
N SER A 172 -1.51 3.32 -0.41
CA SER A 172 -0.80 2.89 -1.62
C SER A 172 -1.28 3.62 -2.88
N ASP A 173 -2.53 4.09 -2.88
CA ASP A 173 -3.12 4.86 -3.99
C ASP A 173 -3.75 6.15 -3.44
N TRP A 174 -3.42 7.29 -4.06
CA TRP A 174 -3.98 8.60 -3.69
C TRP A 174 -5.50 8.70 -3.93
N LYS A 175 -6.04 7.92 -4.88
CA LYS A 175 -7.49 7.86 -5.14
C LYS A 175 -8.25 7.38 -3.91
N HIS A 176 -7.67 6.44 -3.16
CA HIS A 176 -8.26 5.95 -1.91
C HIS A 176 -8.30 7.03 -0.82
N LEU A 177 -7.29 7.92 -0.76
CA LEU A 177 -7.32 9.08 0.14
C LEU A 177 -8.49 10.01 -0.20
N ARG A 178 -8.72 10.29 -1.49
CA ARG A 178 -9.85 11.10 -1.92
C ARG A 178 -11.20 10.42 -1.69
N ALA A 179 -11.30 9.11 -1.87
CA ALA A 179 -12.50 8.35 -1.55
C ALA A 179 -12.86 8.44 -0.05
N ALA A 180 -11.85 8.43 0.83
CA ALA A 180 -12.06 8.45 2.27
C ALA A 180 -12.26 9.85 2.86
N LEU A 181 -11.63 10.87 2.28
CA LEU A 181 -11.48 12.20 2.88
C LEU A 181 -12.00 13.35 1.99
N GLY A 182 -12.51 13.03 0.80
CA GLY A 182 -12.94 14.02 -0.19
C GLY A 182 -11.77 14.67 -0.93
N ASN A 183 -11.94 15.90 -1.36
CA ASN A 183 -10.93 16.59 -2.16
C ASN A 183 -9.77 17.12 -1.27
N VAL A 184 -8.83 16.26 -0.96
CA VAL A 184 -7.63 16.58 -0.17
C VAL A 184 -6.40 16.76 -1.06
N ASN A 185 -5.50 17.64 -0.64
CA ASN A 185 -4.16 17.72 -1.19
C ASN A 185 -3.32 16.59 -0.61
N TYR A 186 -2.53 15.93 -1.45
CA TYR A 186 -1.68 14.83 -1.03
C TYR A 186 -0.24 15.02 -1.53
N HIS A 187 0.68 14.47 -0.78
CA HIS A 187 2.07 14.28 -1.17
C HIS A 187 2.23 12.87 -1.73
N ALA A 188 2.67 12.75 -2.98
CA ALA A 188 3.06 11.48 -3.57
C ALA A 188 4.54 11.22 -3.30
N PHE A 189 4.87 10.07 -2.73
CA PHE A 189 6.25 9.71 -2.42
C PHE A 189 7.07 9.54 -3.69
N THR A 190 8.27 10.06 -3.66
CA THR A 190 9.29 9.88 -4.68
C THR A 190 10.16 8.66 -4.37
N GLU A 191 11.02 8.29 -5.32
CA GLU A 191 11.90 7.14 -5.20
C GLU A 191 12.81 7.21 -3.96
N GLY A 192 12.79 6.14 -3.16
CA GLY A 192 13.59 6.04 -1.93
C GLY A 192 13.14 6.95 -0.79
N GLU A 193 12.11 7.76 -1.00
CA GLU A 193 11.65 8.70 0.00
C GLU A 193 11.19 7.99 1.27
N THR A 194 11.68 8.47 2.40
CA THR A 194 11.36 7.94 3.72
C THR A 194 10.91 9.07 4.63
N MET A 195 9.75 8.90 5.26
CA MET A 195 9.21 9.83 6.25
C MET A 195 9.08 9.16 7.61
N ARG A 196 9.45 9.90 8.65
CA ARG A 196 9.22 9.56 10.04
C ARG A 196 8.11 10.46 10.58
N LEU A 197 7.10 9.83 11.18
CA LEU A 197 5.95 10.51 11.75
C LEU A 197 5.89 10.24 13.26
N THR A 198 5.78 11.30 14.06
CA THR A 198 5.69 11.24 15.52
C THR A 198 4.64 12.21 16.01
N LEU A 199 4.28 12.14 17.29
CA LEU A 199 3.54 13.23 17.95
C LEU A 199 4.51 14.08 18.77
N ASP A 200 4.29 15.41 18.74
CA ASP A 200 4.93 16.33 19.69
C ASP A 200 4.22 16.30 21.05
N GLU A 201 4.73 17.07 22.02
CA GLU A 201 4.16 17.17 23.37
C GLU A 201 2.71 17.73 23.38
N ALA A 202 2.32 18.49 22.38
CA ALA A 202 0.96 18.98 22.21
C ALA A 202 0.03 17.96 21.53
N GLY A 203 0.59 16.84 21.05
CA GLY A 203 -0.12 15.80 20.31
C GLY A 203 -0.32 16.13 18.83
N LYS A 204 0.41 17.12 18.30
CA LYS A 204 0.41 17.42 16.87
C LYS A 204 1.39 16.48 16.14
N VAL A 205 0.99 16.05 14.94
CA VAL A 205 1.85 15.21 14.12
C VAL A 205 3.04 16.01 13.60
N LYS A 206 4.24 15.49 13.85
CA LYS A 206 5.49 15.97 13.26
C LYS A 206 5.86 15.02 12.14
N VAL A 207 5.97 15.53 10.92
CA VAL A 207 6.45 14.81 9.75
C VAL A 207 7.88 15.24 9.49
N GLU A 208 8.79 14.28 9.47
CA GLU A 208 10.22 14.48 9.23
C GLU A 208 10.62 13.67 8.00
N GLN A 209 11.11 14.35 6.97
CA GLN A 209 11.70 13.69 5.83
C GLN A 209 13.12 13.26 6.20
N LEU A 210 13.37 11.95 6.13
CA LEU A 210 14.68 11.37 6.38
C LEU A 210 15.50 11.35 5.08
N ALA A 211 16.77 10.96 5.18
CA ALA A 211 17.59 10.72 4.00
C ALA A 211 16.92 9.70 3.07
N ALA A 212 16.93 9.95 1.77
CA ALA A 212 16.36 8.98 0.82
C ALA A 212 17.12 7.65 0.92
N LEU A 213 16.42 6.54 0.78
CA LEU A 213 17.05 5.22 0.75
C LEU A 213 18.02 5.16 -0.43
N THR A 214 19.27 4.84 -0.14
CA THR A 214 20.23 4.44 -1.15
C THR A 214 20.17 2.93 -1.29
N ASN A 215 19.72 2.46 -2.44
CA ASN A 215 19.59 1.03 -2.71
C ASN A 215 20.47 0.65 -3.90
N ASP A 216 21.50 -0.15 -3.63
CA ASP A 216 22.52 -0.57 -4.59
C ASP A 216 22.18 -1.94 -5.23
N ALA A 217 21.17 -2.65 -4.74
CA ALA A 217 20.81 -4.00 -5.21
C ALA A 217 20.19 -4.04 -6.62
N GLY A 218 19.80 -2.87 -7.13
CA GLY A 218 19.20 -2.74 -8.44
C GLY A 218 17.74 -3.24 -8.50
N TYR A 219 17.05 -2.87 -9.56
CA TYR A 219 15.70 -3.32 -9.85
C TYR A 219 15.74 -4.78 -10.34
N MET A 220 15.06 -5.69 -9.65
CA MET A 220 14.75 -6.99 -10.22
C MET A 220 13.73 -6.79 -11.36
N SER A 221 14.20 -6.86 -12.60
CA SER A 221 13.27 -7.12 -13.70
C SER A 221 12.75 -8.55 -13.54
N TRP A 222 11.52 -8.70 -13.10
CA TRP A 222 10.84 -9.98 -13.20
C TRP A 222 10.64 -10.30 -14.68
N ASP A 223 11.58 -11.08 -15.22
CA ASP A 223 11.33 -11.76 -16.47
C ASP A 223 10.31 -12.87 -16.19
N TYR A 224 9.04 -12.64 -16.52
CA TYR A 224 7.98 -13.65 -16.54
C TYR A 224 8.28 -14.66 -17.65
N ARG A 225 9.46 -15.27 -17.61
CA ARG A 225 9.77 -16.41 -18.47
C ARG A 225 9.63 -17.67 -17.65
N THR A 226 8.49 -18.31 -17.90
CA THR A 226 8.27 -19.74 -17.75
C THR A 226 9.57 -20.52 -17.91
N GLN A 227 9.75 -21.51 -17.04
CA GLN A 227 10.75 -22.55 -17.23
C GLN A 227 10.69 -23.08 -18.68
N GLY A 228 11.73 -22.82 -19.47
CA GLY A 228 11.94 -23.40 -20.79
C GLY A 228 12.13 -22.37 -21.89
N GLY A 229 13.35 -21.89 -22.09
CA GLY A 229 13.73 -21.21 -23.31
C GLY A 229 14.68 -20.02 -23.06
N SER A 230 15.94 -20.20 -23.44
CA SER A 230 16.97 -19.16 -23.52
C SER A 230 16.53 -18.01 -24.44
N TYR A 231 16.48 -16.77 -23.89
CA TYR A 231 16.46 -15.56 -24.71
C TYR A 231 17.37 -14.49 -24.09
N THR A 232 18.40 -14.12 -24.82
CA THR A 232 19.25 -12.96 -24.55
C THR A 232 18.66 -11.75 -25.28
N GLY A 233 18.26 -10.72 -24.53
CA GLY A 233 17.81 -9.46 -25.10
C GLY A 233 17.95 -8.33 -24.07
N THR A 234 18.99 -7.53 -24.23
CA THR A 234 19.25 -6.31 -23.48
C THR A 234 18.46 -5.16 -24.10
N GLY A 235 17.67 -4.45 -23.30
CA GLY A 235 17.14 -3.16 -23.71
C GLY A 235 15.87 -2.72 -22.98
N TYR A 236 15.99 -2.09 -21.79
CA TYR A 236 14.93 -1.27 -21.23
C TYR A 236 15.38 0.18 -21.12
N THR A 237 14.68 1.06 -21.82
CA THR A 237 14.81 2.51 -21.63
C THR A 237 13.75 2.98 -20.61
N ARG A 238 14.23 3.58 -19.53
CA ARG A 238 13.45 4.25 -18.49
C ARG A 238 12.67 5.42 -19.09
N ARG A 239 11.35 5.48 -18.90
CA ARG A 239 10.58 6.71 -19.10
C ARG A 239 10.39 7.44 -17.78
N VAL A 240 10.87 8.66 -17.74
CA VAL A 240 10.56 9.64 -16.69
C VAL A 240 9.25 10.32 -17.13
N TYR A 241 8.21 10.23 -16.32
CA TYR A 241 6.98 10.98 -16.55
C TYR A 241 7.18 12.42 -16.07
N THR A 242 7.37 13.33 -17.02
CA THR A 242 7.09 14.76 -16.82
C THR A 242 5.71 15.01 -17.40
N GLY A 243 4.80 15.57 -16.59
CA GLY A 243 3.40 15.78 -16.95
C GLY A 243 3.21 16.55 -18.26
N GLY A 244 2.31 16.05 -19.09
CA GLY A 244 1.74 16.76 -20.23
C GLY A 244 1.84 16.03 -21.56
N THR A 245 0.67 15.70 -22.12
CA THR A 245 0.36 15.25 -23.49
C THR A 245 0.71 13.82 -23.90
N THR A 246 -0.34 13.03 -24.06
CA THR A 246 -0.35 11.70 -24.65
C THR A 246 0.15 11.69 -26.08
N SER A 247 1.26 11.01 -26.32
CA SER A 247 1.59 10.47 -27.64
C SER A 247 1.90 8.99 -27.50
N THR A 248 1.07 8.14 -28.08
CA THR A 248 1.32 6.72 -28.26
C THR A 248 2.52 6.54 -29.19
N THR A 249 3.62 6.04 -28.67
CA THR A 249 4.74 5.60 -29.49
C THR A 249 4.67 4.08 -29.57
N GLN A 250 4.41 3.54 -30.75
CA GLN A 250 4.59 2.12 -31.02
C GLN A 250 6.08 1.79 -30.92
N THR A 251 6.40 0.84 -30.05
CA THR A 251 7.74 0.23 -30.00
C THR A 251 7.68 -1.10 -30.75
N THR A 252 8.63 -1.34 -31.60
CA THR A 252 8.80 -2.63 -32.30
C THR A 252 9.96 -3.38 -31.69
N ASP A 253 9.86 -4.73 -31.65
CA ASP A 253 10.98 -5.58 -31.29
C ASP A 253 12.04 -5.63 -32.41
N GLU A 254 13.16 -6.32 -32.18
CA GLU A 254 14.24 -6.45 -33.15
C GLU A 254 13.81 -7.16 -34.45
N ARG A 255 12.62 -7.74 -34.50
CA ARG A 255 12.03 -8.38 -35.70
C ARG A 255 11.04 -7.49 -36.42
N GLY A 256 10.78 -6.29 -35.90
CA GLY A 256 9.83 -5.34 -36.44
C GLY A 256 8.37 -5.59 -36.07
N ASP A 257 8.12 -6.52 -35.12
CA ASP A 257 6.78 -6.80 -34.62
C ASP A 257 6.36 -5.72 -33.61
N ALA A 258 5.21 -5.10 -33.83
CA ALA A 258 4.64 -4.14 -32.91
C ALA A 258 4.10 -4.91 -31.69
N PHE A 259 4.52 -4.51 -30.49
CA PHE A 259 3.91 -5.00 -29.25
C PHE A 259 3.28 -3.84 -28.49
N GLU A 260 2.13 -4.12 -27.93
CA GLU A 260 1.46 -3.18 -27.04
C GLU A 260 2.22 -3.11 -25.71
N VAL A 261 2.62 -1.91 -25.33
CA VAL A 261 3.14 -1.67 -23.99
C VAL A 261 1.98 -1.82 -23.02
N TRP A 262 2.10 -2.76 -22.10
CA TRP A 262 1.11 -2.96 -21.04
C TRP A 262 0.88 -1.66 -20.28
N ASP A 263 -0.34 -1.16 -20.35
CA ASP A 263 -0.82 0.00 -19.61
C ASP A 263 -1.69 -0.52 -18.46
N PRO A 264 -1.27 -0.35 -17.18
CA PRO A 264 -2.07 -0.76 -16.04
C PRO A 264 -3.48 -0.17 -16.04
N ASP A 265 -3.65 1.02 -16.63
CA ASP A 265 -4.94 1.68 -16.72
C ASP A 265 -5.85 1.02 -17.77
N SER A 266 -5.29 0.38 -18.80
CA SER A 266 -6.05 -0.36 -19.83
C SER A 266 -6.58 -1.70 -19.30
N GLU A 267 -5.84 -2.37 -18.44
CA GLU A 267 -6.31 -3.61 -17.79
C GLU A 267 -7.48 -3.33 -16.85
N TYR A 268 -7.44 -2.21 -16.12
CA TYR A 268 -8.54 -1.76 -15.28
C TYR A 268 -9.81 -1.48 -16.10
N ALA A 269 -9.67 -0.80 -17.25
CA ALA A 269 -10.77 -0.54 -18.16
C ALA A 269 -11.37 -1.83 -18.74
N ALA A 270 -10.52 -2.83 -19.07
CA ALA A 270 -10.97 -4.13 -19.56
C ALA A 270 -11.70 -4.95 -18.49
N ILE A 271 -11.21 -4.96 -17.25
CA ILE A 271 -11.86 -5.63 -16.11
C ILE A 271 -13.23 -5.03 -15.82
N MET A 272 -13.36 -3.71 -15.97
CA MET A 272 -14.62 -2.99 -15.74
C MET A 272 -15.57 -3.00 -16.95
N GLY A 273 -15.17 -3.61 -18.08
CA GLY A 273 -15.96 -3.68 -19.33
C GLY A 273 -16.11 -2.33 -20.04
N LEU A 274 -15.20 -1.38 -19.76
CA LEU A 274 -15.19 -0.05 -20.37
C LEU A 274 -14.39 -0.10 -21.68
N LYS A 275 -14.87 0.58 -22.73
CA LYS A 275 -14.07 0.76 -23.95
C LYS A 275 -13.07 1.87 -23.72
N GLU A 276 -11.83 1.67 -24.23
CA GLU A 276 -10.66 2.54 -24.02
C GLU A 276 -10.93 4.05 -24.25
N LYS A 277 -11.89 4.38 -25.12
CA LYS A 277 -12.26 5.75 -25.46
C LYS A 277 -13.23 6.40 -24.47
N ASP A 278 -13.93 5.59 -23.68
CA ASP A 278 -15.01 6.02 -22.78
C ASP A 278 -14.52 6.00 -21.31
N ALA A 279 -13.35 5.38 -21.05
CA ALA A 279 -12.82 5.15 -19.72
C ALA A 279 -12.53 6.43 -18.90
N TRP A 280 -12.35 7.57 -19.59
CA TRP A 280 -11.99 8.83 -18.93
C TRP A 280 -13.08 9.89 -18.93
N ASN A 281 -14.10 9.77 -19.83
CA ASN A 281 -15.14 10.80 -19.95
C ASN A 281 -16.51 10.37 -19.41
N ASP A 282 -16.77 9.06 -19.27
CA ASP A 282 -18.06 8.50 -18.88
C ASP A 282 -17.97 7.50 -17.71
N VAL A 283 -16.91 7.56 -16.87
CA VAL A 283 -16.95 6.87 -15.58
C VAL A 283 -18.03 7.60 -14.77
N PRO A 284 -19.23 7.03 -14.58
CA PRO A 284 -20.15 7.58 -13.62
C PRO A 284 -19.39 7.58 -12.30
N ASP A 285 -19.10 8.74 -11.87
CA ASP A 285 -18.47 9.15 -10.65
C ASP A 285 -18.10 7.95 -9.75
N TYR A 286 -16.85 7.49 -9.82
CA TYR A 286 -16.30 6.45 -8.93
C TYR A 286 -16.66 6.76 -7.47
N ASP A 287 -16.78 8.05 -7.14
CA ASP A 287 -17.27 8.59 -5.89
C ASP A 287 -18.73 8.16 -5.59
N GLU A 288 -19.64 8.05 -6.56
CA GLU A 288 -21.05 7.73 -6.29
C GLU A 288 -21.23 6.24 -5.97
N ARG A 289 -20.58 5.34 -6.70
CA ARG A 289 -20.67 3.89 -6.41
C ARG A 289 -20.06 3.53 -5.06
N TRP A 290 -18.98 4.21 -4.67
CA TRP A 290 -18.36 4.04 -3.36
C TRP A 290 -19.20 4.68 -2.25
N LYS A 291 -19.83 5.81 -2.50
CA LYS A 291 -20.80 6.44 -1.59
C LYS A 291 -22.02 5.55 -1.39
N GLU A 292 -22.54 4.93 -2.44
CA GLU A 292 -23.64 3.98 -2.33
C GLU A 292 -23.26 2.74 -1.53
N ALA A 293 -22.13 2.09 -1.84
CA ALA A 293 -21.64 0.92 -1.09
C ALA A 293 -21.33 1.27 0.38
N TYR A 294 -20.79 2.47 0.64
CA TYR A 294 -20.57 2.96 1.99
C TYR A 294 -21.85 3.32 2.72
N ALA A 295 -22.84 3.88 2.02
CA ALA A 295 -24.16 4.18 2.58
C ALA A 295 -24.92 2.89 2.93
N GLU A 296 -24.86 1.86 2.09
CA GLU A 296 -25.41 0.53 2.39
C GLU A 296 -24.74 -0.08 3.62
N TYR A 297 -23.39 -0.02 3.67
CA TYR A 297 -22.63 -0.48 4.83
C TYR A 297 -23.04 0.25 6.13
N LEU A 298 -23.21 1.58 6.10
CA LEU A 298 -23.65 2.36 7.26
C LEU A 298 -25.09 2.05 7.64
N ALA A 299 -25.97 1.76 6.67
CA ALA A 299 -27.36 1.38 6.92
C ALA A 299 -27.47 0.01 7.62
N GLU A 300 -26.61 -0.95 7.25
CA GLU A 300 -26.53 -2.25 7.92
C GLU A 300 -25.98 -2.17 9.35
N MET A 301 -25.09 -1.21 9.61
CA MET A 301 -24.47 -1.02 10.93
C MET A 301 -25.40 -0.35 11.95
N ASN A 302 -26.45 0.36 11.50
CA ASN A 302 -27.40 1.08 12.35
C ASN A 302 -28.71 0.29 12.60
N ASN A 303 -28.83 -0.93 12.10
CA ASN A 303 -29.88 -1.91 12.40
C ASN A 303 -29.34 -3.03 13.28
#